data_33964eabef52fe6512725829e92a48e5
#
_entry.id   33964eabef52fe6512725829e92a48e5
#
_cell.length_a   1.000
_cell.length_b   1.000
_cell.length_c   1.000
_cell.angle_alpha   90.00
_cell.angle_beta   90.00
_cell.angle_gamma   90.00
#
_symmetry.space_group_name_H-M   'P 1'
#
loop_
_entity.id
_entity.type
_entity.pdbx_description
1 polymer ?
#
loop_
_entity_poly.entity_id
_entity_poly.type
_entity_poly.pdbx_seq_one_letter_code
_entity_poly.pdbx_strand_id
1 'polypeptide(L)'
;MNSIKIKLSLIANLIAIFALSILSIISFYFTKDSLYQSTLYTQTELLKATQISIEDFRSRNISLLNTLEKDILNLPYEALNSQDNIVNNVGAILKYYRNSGNLLAVYIGLDNGENIMSSDLSEKKNTNITINGKANNYNATTREWYKGAR
;
A
#
# COMPACT_ATOMS: atom_id res chain seq x y z
N MET A 1 50.34 53.52 -30.13
CA MET A 1 48.93 53.62 -29.63
C MET A 1 48.18 52.32 -29.52
N ASN A 2 48.42 51.32 -30.39
CA ASN A 2 47.69 50.01 -30.30
C ASN A 2 48.00 49.18 -29.06
N SER A 3 49.20 49.28 -28.48
CA SER A 3 49.59 48.49 -27.31
C SER A 3 48.78 48.82 -26.04
N ILE A 4 48.39 50.08 -25.83
CA ILE A 4 47.61 50.52 -24.65
C ILE A 4 46.15 50.02 -24.77
N LYS A 5 45.54 50.07 -25.91
CA LYS A 5 44.17 49.56 -26.17
C LYS A 5 44.09 48.05 -25.91
N ILE A 6 45.07 47.30 -26.38
CA ILE A 6 45.14 45.86 -26.16
C ILE A 6 45.29 45.49 -24.68
N LYS A 7 46.16 46.20 -23.97
CA LYS A 7 46.35 46.00 -22.52
C LYS A 7 45.10 46.34 -21.72
N LEU A 8 44.40 47.39 -22.06
CA LEU A 8 43.14 47.79 -21.39
C LEU A 8 42.02 46.77 -21.65
N SER A 9 41.90 46.28 -22.88
CA SER A 9 40.91 45.24 -23.25
C SER A 9 41.21 43.91 -22.49
N LEU A 10 42.47 43.55 -22.38
CA LEU A 10 42.89 42.33 -21.68
C LEU A 10 42.58 42.38 -20.18
N ILE A 11 42.84 43.54 -19.54
CA ILE A 11 42.50 43.76 -18.13
C ILE A 11 40.98 43.72 -17.92
N ALA A 12 40.21 44.38 -18.81
CA ALA A 12 38.76 44.36 -18.69
C ALA A 12 38.18 42.93 -18.81
N ASN A 13 38.69 42.12 -19.77
CA ASN A 13 38.28 40.73 -19.91
C ASN A 13 38.65 39.88 -18.69
N LEU A 14 39.83 40.06 -18.11
CA LEU A 14 40.23 39.37 -16.88
C LEU A 14 39.29 39.69 -15.71
N ILE A 15 38.95 40.97 -15.51
CA ILE A 15 38.00 41.39 -14.49
C ILE A 15 36.62 40.76 -14.73
N ALA A 16 36.15 40.75 -15.97
CA ALA A 16 34.87 40.15 -16.31
C ALA A 16 34.82 38.63 -16.02
N ILE A 17 35.89 37.89 -16.40
CA ILE A 17 36.01 36.47 -16.13
C ILE A 17 36.03 36.19 -14.62
N PHE A 18 36.75 37.00 -13.87
CA PHE A 18 36.83 36.86 -12.40
C PHE A 18 35.47 37.14 -11.74
N ALA A 19 34.80 38.19 -12.14
CA ALA A 19 33.43 38.49 -11.65
C ALA A 19 32.42 37.39 -11.98
N LEU A 20 32.42 36.87 -13.21
CA LEU A 20 31.56 35.75 -13.60
C LEU A 20 31.89 34.47 -12.82
N SER A 21 33.15 34.20 -12.53
CA SER A 21 33.55 33.04 -11.73
C SER A 21 33.02 33.12 -10.31
N ILE A 22 33.11 34.25 -9.68
CA ILE A 22 32.58 34.49 -8.32
C ILE A 22 31.06 34.31 -8.33
N LEU A 23 30.38 34.90 -9.31
CA LEU A 23 28.93 34.83 -9.44
C LEU A 23 28.45 33.39 -9.64
N SER A 24 29.16 32.59 -10.47
CA SER A 24 28.91 31.18 -10.68
C SER A 24 29.07 30.36 -9.40
N ILE A 25 30.09 30.63 -8.61
CA ILE A 25 30.31 29.90 -7.34
C ILE A 25 29.17 30.22 -6.36
N ILE A 26 28.82 31.46 -6.19
CA ILE A 26 27.75 31.90 -5.29
C ILE A 26 26.41 31.26 -5.72
N SER A 27 26.10 31.35 -7.04
CA SER A 27 24.89 30.76 -7.60
C SER A 27 24.82 29.26 -7.40
N PHE A 28 25.95 28.57 -7.57
CA PHE A 28 26.02 27.11 -7.35
C PHE A 28 25.70 26.73 -5.90
N TYR A 29 26.31 27.40 -4.93
CA TYR A 29 26.06 27.11 -3.51
C TYR A 29 24.61 27.41 -3.11
N PHE A 30 24.07 28.53 -3.57
CA PHE A 30 22.69 28.90 -3.30
C PHE A 30 21.69 27.92 -3.91
N THR A 31 21.92 27.54 -5.17
CA THR A 31 21.05 26.57 -5.86
C THR A 31 21.11 25.18 -5.21
N LYS A 32 22.32 24.73 -4.86
CA LYS A 32 22.53 23.45 -4.15
C LYS A 32 21.75 23.40 -2.84
N ASP A 33 21.88 24.45 -2.01
CA ASP A 33 21.19 24.50 -0.71
C ASP A 33 19.67 24.56 -0.88
N SER A 34 19.20 25.39 -1.78
CA SER A 34 17.76 25.50 -2.10
C SER A 34 17.18 24.18 -2.60
N LEU A 35 17.87 23.48 -3.50
CA LEU A 35 17.44 22.17 -3.99
C LEU A 35 17.44 21.13 -2.88
N TYR A 36 18.45 21.12 -2.03
CA TYR A 36 18.54 20.20 -0.91
C TYR A 36 17.36 20.37 0.06
N GLN A 37 17.09 21.61 0.49
CA GLN A 37 15.97 21.92 1.38
C GLN A 37 14.62 21.59 0.75
N SER A 38 14.42 21.94 -0.53
CA SER A 38 13.19 21.59 -1.27
C SER A 38 12.99 20.10 -1.38
N THR A 39 14.05 19.33 -1.63
CA THR A 39 13.99 17.88 -1.73
C THR A 39 13.63 17.25 -0.38
N LEU A 40 14.28 17.68 0.71
CA LEU A 40 13.97 17.20 2.06
C LEU A 40 12.51 17.48 2.44
N TYR A 41 12.05 18.70 2.17
CA TYR A 41 10.66 19.08 2.44
C TYR A 41 9.68 18.19 1.67
N THR A 42 9.91 18.04 0.37
CA THR A 42 9.04 17.19 -0.49
C THR A 42 9.03 15.74 -0.04
N GLN A 43 10.19 15.16 0.30
CA GLN A 43 10.27 13.80 0.81
C GLN A 43 9.54 13.63 2.13
N THR A 44 9.66 14.59 3.04
CA THR A 44 8.98 14.56 4.34
C THR A 44 7.46 14.61 4.16
N GLU A 45 6.96 15.47 3.29
CA GLU A 45 5.51 15.56 3.00
C GLU A 45 4.97 14.30 2.30
N LEU A 46 5.74 13.71 1.38
CA LEU A 46 5.39 12.43 0.76
C LEU A 46 5.33 11.29 1.78
N LEU A 47 6.27 11.23 2.72
CA LEU A 47 6.26 10.22 3.78
C LEU A 47 5.03 10.39 4.69
N LYS A 48 4.69 11.60 5.10
CA LYS A 48 3.48 11.88 5.88
C LYS A 48 2.21 11.46 5.14
N ALA A 49 2.09 11.85 3.87
CA ALA A 49 0.94 11.47 3.05
C ALA A 49 0.81 9.95 2.90
N THR A 50 1.94 9.26 2.73
CA THR A 50 1.99 7.79 2.67
C THR A 50 1.57 7.17 4.00
N GLN A 51 2.06 7.68 5.12
CA GLN A 51 1.68 7.21 6.45
C GLN A 51 0.17 7.34 6.67
N ILE A 52 -0.41 8.51 6.38
CA ILE A 52 -1.86 8.74 6.50
C ILE A 52 -2.63 7.75 5.63
N SER A 53 -2.19 7.54 4.39
CA SER A 53 -2.85 6.58 3.48
C SER A 53 -2.81 5.15 4.00
N ILE A 54 -1.70 4.72 4.61
CA ILE A 54 -1.56 3.39 5.23
C ILE A 54 -2.47 3.27 6.47
N GLU A 55 -2.51 4.30 7.31
CA GLU A 55 -3.37 4.31 8.50
C GLU A 55 -4.84 4.28 8.13
N ASP A 56 -5.28 5.04 7.14
CA ASP A 56 -6.64 5.03 6.60
C ASP A 56 -7.00 3.67 5.99
N PHE A 57 -6.08 3.08 5.22
CA PHE A 57 -6.27 1.75 4.66
C PHE A 57 -6.45 0.70 5.77
N ARG A 58 -5.55 0.72 6.76
CA ARG A 58 -5.62 -0.18 7.92
C ARG A 58 -6.92 -0.01 8.70
N SER A 59 -7.30 1.21 9.03
CA SER A 59 -8.51 1.52 9.80
C SER A 59 -9.77 1.05 9.08
N ARG A 60 -9.87 1.31 7.77
CA ARG A 60 -11.00 0.83 6.95
C ARG A 60 -11.08 -0.70 6.92
N ASN A 61 -9.94 -1.39 6.77
CA ASN A 61 -9.95 -2.85 6.74
C ASN A 61 -10.30 -3.46 8.08
N ILE A 62 -9.83 -2.89 9.20
CA ILE A 62 -10.23 -3.34 10.55
C ILE A 62 -11.74 -3.15 10.75
N SER A 63 -12.28 -2.00 10.37
CA SER A 63 -13.73 -1.75 10.45
C SER A 63 -14.53 -2.73 9.59
N LEU A 64 -14.05 -3.02 8.39
CA LEU A 64 -14.67 -3.98 7.49
C LEU A 64 -14.68 -5.39 8.09
N LEU A 65 -13.56 -5.84 8.66
CA LEU A 65 -13.45 -7.15 9.32
C LEU A 65 -14.36 -7.26 10.55
N ASN A 66 -14.44 -6.23 11.37
CA ASN A 66 -15.33 -6.21 12.53
C ASN A 66 -16.82 -6.29 12.13
N THR A 67 -17.17 -5.69 10.99
CA THR A 67 -18.53 -5.78 10.46
C THR A 67 -18.79 -7.16 9.86
N LEU A 68 -17.84 -7.72 9.12
CA LEU A 68 -17.89 -9.09 8.61
C LEU A 68 -18.11 -10.12 9.74
N GLU A 69 -17.34 -9.99 10.82
CA GLU A 69 -17.50 -10.84 12.02
C GLU A 69 -18.94 -10.79 12.56
N LYS A 70 -19.46 -9.60 12.75
CA LYS A 70 -20.84 -9.41 13.23
C LYS A 70 -21.88 -10.03 12.30
N ASP A 71 -21.72 -9.86 11.00
CA ASP A 71 -22.64 -10.40 10.00
C ASP A 71 -22.64 -11.94 10.01
N ILE A 72 -21.45 -12.56 10.18
CA ILE A 72 -21.33 -14.01 10.30
C ILE A 72 -21.93 -14.52 11.61
N LEU A 73 -21.65 -13.85 12.75
CA LEU A 73 -22.19 -14.22 14.06
C LEU A 73 -23.71 -14.07 14.15
N ASN A 74 -24.30 -13.20 13.37
CA ASN A 74 -25.75 -13.00 13.31
C ASN A 74 -26.47 -13.97 12.35
N LEU A 75 -25.75 -14.85 11.66
CA LEU A 75 -26.39 -15.85 10.81
C LEU A 75 -27.21 -16.83 11.66
N PRO A 76 -28.41 -17.18 11.20
CA PRO A 76 -29.23 -18.20 11.88
C PRO A 76 -28.55 -19.57 11.78
N TYR A 77 -28.84 -20.43 12.76
CA TYR A 77 -28.24 -21.79 12.82
C TYR A 77 -28.46 -22.58 11.53
N GLU A 78 -29.61 -22.41 10.88
CA GLU A 78 -29.97 -23.07 9.62
C GLU A 78 -29.01 -22.72 8.49
N ALA A 79 -28.41 -21.53 8.52
CA ALA A 79 -27.42 -21.08 7.54
C ALA A 79 -26.05 -21.76 7.73
N LEU A 80 -25.83 -22.41 8.87
CA LEU A 80 -24.56 -23.01 9.26
C LEU A 80 -24.66 -24.54 9.47
N ASN A 81 -25.82 -25.15 9.28
CA ASN A 81 -26.07 -26.52 9.63
C ASN A 81 -25.59 -27.57 8.60
N SER A 82 -25.16 -27.15 7.43
CA SER A 82 -24.58 -28.01 6.39
C SER A 82 -23.47 -27.29 5.64
N GLN A 83 -22.56 -28.05 5.01
CA GLN A 83 -21.48 -27.50 4.21
C GLN A 83 -22.00 -26.63 3.05
N ASP A 84 -23.05 -27.06 2.39
CA ASP A 84 -23.67 -26.32 1.29
C ASP A 84 -24.25 -24.98 1.79
N ASN A 85 -24.93 -24.98 2.95
CA ASN A 85 -25.48 -23.80 3.55
C ASN A 85 -24.37 -22.83 3.98
N ILE A 86 -23.29 -23.32 4.58
CA ILE A 86 -22.12 -22.53 4.93
C ILE A 86 -21.51 -21.88 3.67
N VAL A 87 -21.30 -22.65 2.60
CA VAL A 87 -20.75 -22.11 1.34
C VAL A 87 -21.65 -21.04 0.76
N ASN A 88 -22.96 -21.28 0.73
CA ASN A 88 -23.90 -20.36 0.12
C ASN A 88 -24.08 -19.07 0.95
N ASN A 89 -24.18 -19.16 2.26
CA ASN A 89 -24.43 -17.99 3.14
C ASN A 89 -23.14 -17.29 3.52
N VAL A 90 -22.18 -17.98 4.11
CA VAL A 90 -20.90 -17.39 4.52
C VAL A 90 -20.08 -17.01 3.29
N GLY A 91 -20.04 -17.86 2.26
CA GLY A 91 -19.36 -17.54 1.01
C GLY A 91 -19.90 -16.29 0.32
N ALA A 92 -21.22 -16.09 0.31
CA ALA A 92 -21.84 -14.87 -0.22
C ALA A 92 -21.41 -13.62 0.57
N ILE A 93 -21.38 -13.70 1.90
CA ILE A 93 -20.91 -12.63 2.77
C ILE A 93 -19.42 -12.34 2.49
N LEU A 94 -18.55 -13.34 2.46
CA LEU A 94 -17.14 -13.17 2.15
C LEU A 94 -16.92 -12.49 0.79
N LYS A 95 -17.70 -12.90 -0.22
CA LYS A 95 -17.65 -12.30 -1.56
C LYS A 95 -18.08 -10.83 -1.54
N TYR A 96 -19.13 -10.51 -0.80
CA TYR A 96 -19.59 -9.14 -0.65
C TYR A 96 -18.50 -8.26 -0.02
N TYR A 97 -17.91 -8.69 1.11
CA TYR A 97 -16.87 -7.95 1.80
C TYR A 97 -15.57 -7.85 0.99
N ARG A 98 -15.20 -8.90 0.26
CA ARG A 98 -14.07 -8.84 -0.66
C ARG A 98 -14.25 -7.75 -1.71
N ASN A 99 -15.41 -7.71 -2.37
CA ASN A 99 -15.70 -6.72 -3.40
C ASN A 99 -15.79 -5.29 -2.83
N SER A 100 -16.46 -5.13 -1.70
CA SER A 100 -16.62 -3.82 -1.04
C SER A 100 -15.30 -3.25 -0.54
N GLY A 101 -14.40 -4.11 -0.08
CA GLY A 101 -13.06 -3.73 0.40
C GLY A 101 -12.01 -3.65 -0.71
N ASN A 102 -12.36 -4.02 -1.94
CA ASN A 102 -11.40 -4.20 -3.05
C ASN A 102 -10.20 -5.08 -2.63
N LEU A 103 -10.50 -6.21 -1.98
CA LEU A 103 -9.52 -7.14 -1.45
C LEU A 103 -9.29 -8.29 -2.42
N LEU A 104 -8.07 -8.80 -2.49
CA LEU A 104 -7.71 -9.96 -3.31
C LEU A 104 -8.40 -11.23 -2.81
N ALA A 105 -8.50 -11.39 -1.49
CA ALA A 105 -9.16 -12.52 -0.85
C ALA A 105 -9.69 -12.15 0.53
N VAL A 106 -10.80 -12.77 0.93
CA VAL A 106 -11.32 -12.78 2.30
C VAL A 106 -11.60 -14.23 2.67
N TYR A 107 -11.21 -14.63 3.87
CA TYR A 107 -11.38 -16.02 4.32
C TYR A 107 -11.64 -16.10 5.82
N ILE A 108 -12.30 -17.18 6.21
CA ILE A 108 -12.48 -17.57 7.61
C ILE A 108 -11.93 -18.98 7.83
N GLY A 109 -11.37 -19.21 9.01
CA GLY A 109 -10.94 -20.52 9.43
C GLY A 109 -11.97 -21.16 10.36
N LEU A 110 -12.17 -22.45 10.20
CA LEU A 110 -13.06 -23.25 11.04
C LEU A 110 -12.22 -24.09 12.02
N ASP A 111 -12.79 -24.44 13.18
CA ASP A 111 -12.13 -25.26 14.20
C ASP A 111 -11.83 -26.69 13.73
N ASN A 112 -12.50 -27.17 12.71
CA ASN A 112 -12.22 -28.46 12.07
C ASN A 112 -10.97 -28.44 11.17
N GLY A 113 -10.29 -27.28 11.05
CA GLY A 113 -9.08 -27.07 10.24
C GLY A 113 -9.37 -26.65 8.79
N GLU A 114 -10.62 -26.53 8.39
CA GLU A 114 -10.99 -26.02 7.08
C GLU A 114 -10.94 -24.50 7.06
N ASN A 115 -10.86 -23.92 5.84
CA ASN A 115 -11.14 -22.53 5.62
C ASN A 115 -12.08 -22.35 4.44
N ILE A 116 -12.90 -21.32 4.54
CA ILE A 116 -13.76 -20.86 3.44
C ILE A 116 -13.15 -19.57 2.94
N MET A 117 -12.90 -19.49 1.65
CA MET A 117 -12.22 -18.36 1.03
C MET A 117 -13.01 -17.85 -0.18
N SER A 118 -13.20 -16.55 -0.24
CA SER A 118 -13.56 -15.83 -1.46
C SER A 118 -12.30 -15.16 -2.02
N SER A 119 -11.96 -15.48 -3.28
CA SER A 119 -10.74 -14.96 -3.93
C SER A 119 -10.99 -14.67 -5.40
N ASP A 120 -10.38 -13.60 -5.91
CA ASP A 120 -10.36 -13.30 -7.35
C ASP A 120 -9.44 -14.23 -8.13
N LEU A 121 -8.48 -14.86 -7.43
CA LEU A 121 -7.49 -15.74 -8.05
C LEU A 121 -8.03 -17.17 -8.29
N SER A 122 -9.23 -17.49 -7.78
CA SER A 122 -9.83 -18.81 -8.01
C SER A 122 -10.50 -18.85 -9.37
N GLU A 123 -9.83 -19.37 -10.38
CA GLU A 123 -10.35 -19.61 -11.74
C GLU A 123 -11.44 -20.69 -11.81
N LYS A 124 -11.79 -21.32 -10.70
CA LYS A 124 -12.77 -22.41 -10.65
C LYS A 124 -14.19 -21.91 -10.48
N LYS A 125 -14.88 -21.86 -11.62
CA LYS A 125 -16.36 -21.84 -11.76
C LYS A 125 -17.12 -20.80 -10.89
N ASN A 126 -17.56 -19.75 -11.53
CA ASN A 126 -18.72 -18.87 -11.21
C ASN A 126 -19.03 -18.46 -9.76
N THR A 127 -18.45 -19.10 -8.74
CA THR A 127 -18.73 -18.79 -7.34
C THR A 127 -17.61 -17.98 -6.65
N ASN A 128 -16.37 -18.06 -7.13
CA ASN A 128 -15.19 -17.48 -6.48
C ASN A 128 -15.04 -17.88 -4.99
N ILE A 129 -15.67 -19.00 -4.59
CA ILE A 129 -15.63 -19.54 -3.23
C ILE A 129 -14.89 -20.87 -3.26
N THR A 130 -13.90 -21.00 -2.38
CA THR A 130 -13.11 -22.22 -2.24
C THR A 130 -13.14 -22.69 -0.80
N ILE A 131 -13.32 -23.99 -0.59
CA ILE A 131 -13.09 -24.64 0.71
C ILE A 131 -11.78 -25.39 0.62
N ASN A 132 -10.87 -25.11 1.53
CA ASN A 132 -9.62 -25.84 1.70
C ASN A 132 -9.65 -26.55 3.06
N GLY A 133 -9.20 -27.78 3.07
CA GLY A 133 -9.17 -28.63 4.26
C GLY A 133 -8.29 -29.86 4.04
N LYS A 134 -8.58 -30.95 4.73
CA LYS A 134 -7.81 -32.19 4.65
C LYS A 134 -7.67 -32.74 3.22
N ALA A 135 -8.70 -32.57 2.38
CA ALA A 135 -8.68 -33.01 0.99
C ALA A 135 -7.56 -32.33 0.16
N ASN A 136 -7.17 -31.12 0.55
CA ASN A 136 -6.14 -30.31 -0.13
C ASN A 136 -4.85 -30.25 0.70
N ASN A 137 -4.68 -31.13 1.69
CA ASN A 137 -3.55 -31.14 2.62
C ASN A 137 -3.39 -29.80 3.36
N TYR A 138 -4.51 -29.13 3.66
CA TYR A 138 -4.56 -27.83 4.32
C TYR A 138 -5.18 -27.95 5.71
N ASN A 139 -4.61 -27.22 6.68
CA ASN A 139 -5.17 -27.10 8.00
C ASN A 139 -5.04 -25.64 8.49
N ALA A 140 -6.19 -24.97 8.61
CA ALA A 140 -6.28 -23.59 9.04
C ALA A 140 -5.71 -23.37 10.45
N THR A 141 -6.00 -24.29 11.38
CA THR A 141 -5.63 -24.16 12.80
C THR A 141 -4.11 -24.15 13.06
N THR A 142 -3.32 -24.62 12.09
CA THR A 142 -1.86 -24.59 12.17
C THR A 142 -1.24 -23.28 11.66
N ARG A 143 -2.03 -22.42 11.04
CA ARG A 143 -1.54 -21.19 10.41
C ARG A 143 -1.42 -20.05 11.42
N GLU A 144 -0.38 -19.23 11.27
CA GLU A 144 -0.11 -18.10 12.17
C GLU A 144 -1.26 -17.08 12.22
N TRP A 145 -1.89 -16.82 11.07
CA TRP A 145 -3.05 -15.92 11.01
C TRP A 145 -4.23 -16.42 11.85
N TYR A 146 -4.46 -17.75 11.89
CA TYR A 146 -5.53 -18.35 12.70
C TYR A 146 -5.21 -18.25 14.19
N LYS A 147 -3.97 -18.54 14.57
CA LYS A 147 -3.50 -18.45 15.96
C LYS A 147 -3.53 -17.01 16.50
N GLY A 148 -3.21 -16.03 15.64
CA GLY A 148 -3.22 -14.62 16.01
C GLY A 148 -4.61 -13.98 16.05
N ALA A 149 -5.65 -14.64 15.52
CA ALA A 149 -7.05 -14.19 15.55
C ALA A 149 -7.84 -14.74 16.77
N ARG A 150 -7.24 -15.57 17.59
CA ARG A 150 -7.78 -16.10 18.86
C ARG A 150 -7.30 -15.23 20.05
#